data_aa2643f7b7bfddb41ef0c253e5d27ce1
#
_entry.id   aa2643f7b7bfddb41ef0c253e5d27ce1
#
_cell.length_a   1.000
_cell.length_b   1.000
_cell.length_c   1.000
_cell.angle_alpha   90.00
_cell.angle_beta   90.00
_cell.angle_gamma   90.00
#
_symmetry.space_group_name_H-M   'P 1'
#
loop_
_entity.id
_entity.type
_entity.pdbx_description
1 polymer ?
#
loop_
_entity_poly.entity_id
_entity_poly.type
_entity_poly.pdbx_seq_one_letter_code
_entity_poly.pdbx_strand_id
1 'polypeptide(L)'
;MTYKFLISGRVQGVWYRKFVSENAKKAGFKGYVKNLPDGRVEALCNINTPERLKEFIEILKKGSPYSEVRDIEFFEVEDMDFTDFEIRR
;
A
#
# COMPACT_ATOMS: atom_id res chain seq x y z
N MET A 1 10.30 10.77 3.59
CA MET A 1 9.02 10.87 4.31
C MET A 1 8.31 9.52 4.27
N THR A 2 7.55 9.22 5.30
CA THR A 2 6.78 7.99 5.36
C THR A 2 5.29 8.33 5.41
N TYR A 3 4.50 7.64 4.57
CA TYR A 3 3.06 7.82 4.54
C TYR A 3 2.37 6.53 4.96
N LYS A 4 1.26 6.68 5.66
CA LYS A 4 0.36 5.58 5.97
C LYS A 4 -0.87 5.69 5.08
N PHE A 5 -1.29 4.55 4.51
CA PHE A 5 -2.46 4.45 3.64
C PHE A 5 -3.43 3.46 4.27
N LEU A 6 -4.71 3.84 4.27
CA LEU A 6 -5.78 2.96 4.73
C LEU A 6 -6.72 2.73 3.56
N ILE A 7 -6.79 1.50 3.11
CA ILE A 7 -7.51 1.12 1.89
C ILE A 7 -8.78 0.37 2.27
N SER A 8 -9.92 0.88 1.82
CA SER A 8 -11.24 0.30 2.07
C SER A 8 -11.81 -0.27 0.78
N GLY A 9 -12.66 -1.29 0.93
CA GLY A 9 -13.32 -1.94 -0.18
C GLY A 9 -13.16 -3.45 -0.09
N ARG A 10 -13.25 -4.12 -1.23
CA ARG A 10 -13.02 -5.55 -1.31
C ARG A 10 -11.55 -5.79 -1.54
N VAL A 11 -10.77 -5.82 -0.44
CA VAL A 11 -9.31 -5.83 -0.48
C VAL A 11 -8.68 -6.94 0.36
N GLN A 12 -9.49 -7.74 1.06
CA GLN A 12 -8.98 -8.91 1.79
C GLN A 12 -9.50 -10.19 1.15
N GLY A 13 -8.67 -11.23 1.12
CA GLY A 13 -9.04 -12.51 0.54
C GLY A 13 -9.11 -12.52 -0.97
N VAL A 14 -8.52 -11.52 -1.62
CA VAL A 14 -8.57 -11.32 -3.09
C VAL A 14 -7.18 -11.10 -3.69
N TRP A 15 -6.14 -11.55 -3.02
CA TRP A 15 -4.74 -11.44 -3.46
C TRP A 15 -4.23 -10.00 -3.50
N TYR A 16 -4.92 -9.07 -2.84
CA TYR A 16 -4.58 -7.64 -2.88
C TYR A 16 -3.14 -7.39 -2.42
N ARG A 17 -2.77 -7.91 -1.24
CA ARG A 17 -1.42 -7.69 -0.70
C ARG A 17 -0.33 -8.24 -1.61
N LYS A 18 -0.57 -9.39 -2.23
CA LYS A 18 0.39 -10.00 -3.14
C LYS A 18 0.68 -9.08 -4.34
N PHE A 19 -0.39 -8.63 -5.00
CA PHE A 19 -0.24 -7.77 -6.18
C PHE A 19 0.37 -6.42 -5.85
N VAL A 20 -0.06 -5.81 -4.74
CA VAL A 20 0.48 -4.52 -4.31
C VAL A 20 1.97 -4.65 -3.98
N SER A 21 2.36 -5.68 -3.22
CA SER A 21 3.76 -5.85 -2.84
C SER A 21 4.66 -6.12 -4.04
N GLU A 22 4.20 -6.93 -4.99
CA GLU A 22 4.98 -7.21 -6.19
C GLU A 22 5.17 -5.95 -7.04
N ASN A 23 4.10 -5.19 -7.25
CA ASN A 23 4.19 -3.96 -8.03
C ASN A 23 5.00 -2.87 -7.34
N ALA A 24 4.89 -2.77 -6.02
CA ALA A 24 5.68 -1.83 -5.24
C ALA A 24 7.17 -2.16 -5.30
N LYS A 25 7.52 -3.46 -5.20
CA LYS A 25 8.91 -3.89 -5.35
C LYS A 25 9.46 -3.54 -6.72
N LYS A 26 8.72 -3.83 -7.77
CA LYS A 26 9.15 -3.52 -9.14
C LYS A 26 9.40 -2.02 -9.33
N ALA A 27 8.61 -1.19 -8.68
CA ALA A 27 8.73 0.26 -8.78
C ALA A 27 9.78 0.84 -7.82
N GLY A 28 10.42 0.00 -7.00
CA GLY A 28 11.47 0.43 -6.10
C GLY A 28 10.98 1.04 -4.79
N PHE A 29 9.72 0.84 -4.43
CA PHE A 29 9.19 1.33 -3.16
C PHE A 29 9.63 0.44 -2.00
N LYS A 30 9.69 1.04 -0.80
CA LYS A 30 10.04 0.35 0.44
C LYS A 30 8.97 0.64 1.49
N GLY A 31 8.52 -0.41 2.16
CA GLY A 31 7.44 -0.31 3.14
C GLY A 31 6.80 -1.66 3.40
N TYR A 32 5.51 -1.64 3.71
CA TYR A 32 4.77 -2.89 3.92
C TYR A 32 3.28 -2.71 3.63
N VAL A 33 2.60 -3.83 3.53
CA VAL A 33 1.15 -3.90 3.41
C VAL A 33 0.63 -5.01 4.31
N LYS A 34 -0.45 -4.75 5.06
CA LYS A 34 -1.03 -5.74 5.98
C LYS A 34 -2.54 -5.58 6.08
N ASN A 35 -3.23 -6.69 6.36
CA ASN A 35 -4.66 -6.68 6.62
C ASN A 35 -4.94 -6.15 8.02
N LEU A 36 -6.01 -5.37 8.16
CA LEU A 36 -6.50 -4.92 9.46
C LEU A 36 -7.72 -5.74 9.88
N PRO A 37 -8.00 -5.83 11.20
CA PRO A 37 -9.16 -6.60 11.68
C PRO A 37 -10.51 -6.10 11.18
N ASP A 38 -10.61 -4.83 10.81
CA ASP A 38 -11.86 -4.21 10.35
C ASP A 38 -12.14 -4.40 8.86
N GLY A 39 -11.33 -5.17 8.17
CA GLY A 39 -11.51 -5.45 6.74
C GLY A 39 -10.72 -4.56 5.82
N ARG A 40 -10.12 -3.50 6.34
CA ARG A 40 -9.26 -2.62 5.53
C ARG A 40 -7.86 -3.21 5.39
N VAL A 41 -7.10 -2.63 4.49
CA VAL A 41 -5.67 -2.91 4.34
C VAL A 41 -4.90 -1.65 4.71
N GLU A 42 -3.81 -1.83 5.44
CA GLU A 42 -2.89 -0.76 5.79
C GLU A 42 -1.62 -0.91 4.99
N ALA A 43 -1.13 0.20 4.46
CA ALA A 43 0.19 0.23 3.83
C ALA A 43 1.00 1.37 4.43
N LEU A 44 2.28 1.13 4.63
CA LEU A 44 3.25 2.19 4.93
C LEU A 44 4.29 2.19 3.82
N CYS A 45 4.73 3.38 3.42
CA CYS A 45 5.66 3.48 2.31
C CYS A 45 6.51 4.74 2.44
N ASN A 46 7.80 4.59 2.16
CA ASN A 46 8.71 5.73 2.07
C ASN A 46 8.49 6.42 0.73
N ILE A 47 8.23 7.72 0.77
CA ILE A 47 7.92 8.50 -0.43
C ILE A 47 8.64 9.85 -0.34
N ASN A 48 9.39 10.19 -1.38
CA ASN A 48 10.24 11.38 -1.37
C ASN A 48 9.72 12.52 -2.25
N THR A 49 8.84 12.23 -3.21
CA THR A 49 8.35 13.25 -4.15
C THR A 49 6.84 13.09 -4.37
N PRO A 50 6.15 14.17 -4.80
CA PRO A 50 4.74 14.07 -5.16
C PRO A 50 4.48 13.08 -6.29
N GLU A 51 5.40 12.96 -7.24
CA GLU A 51 5.28 12.01 -8.35
C GLU A 51 5.30 10.57 -7.84
N ARG A 52 6.17 10.26 -6.89
CA ARG A 52 6.23 8.93 -6.30
C ARG A 52 5.00 8.63 -5.46
N LEU A 53 4.47 9.64 -4.76
CA LEU A 53 3.21 9.47 -4.03
C LEU A 53 2.08 9.09 -4.97
N LYS A 54 1.96 9.79 -6.08
CA LYS A 54 0.93 9.51 -7.08
C LYS A 54 1.09 8.11 -7.67
N GLU A 55 2.32 7.72 -7.98
CA GLU A 55 2.62 6.39 -8.51
C GLU A 55 2.21 5.30 -7.53
N PHE A 56 2.50 5.46 -6.24
CA PHE A 56 2.15 4.47 -5.23
C PHE A 56 0.63 4.38 -5.07
N ILE A 57 -0.07 5.51 -5.08
CA ILE A 57 -1.54 5.51 -5.02
C ILE A 57 -2.13 4.75 -6.21
N GLU A 58 -1.55 4.89 -7.40
CA GLU A 58 -2.02 4.15 -8.58
C GLU A 58 -1.82 2.63 -8.40
N ILE A 59 -0.71 2.22 -7.78
CA ILE A 59 -0.50 0.81 -7.44
C ILE A 59 -1.58 0.31 -6.49
N LEU A 60 -1.92 1.11 -5.47
CA LEU A 60 -2.96 0.75 -4.50
C LEU A 60 -4.34 0.67 -5.16
N LYS A 61 -4.65 1.60 -6.07
CA LYS A 61 -5.93 1.60 -6.79
C LYS A 61 -6.06 0.39 -7.70
N LYS A 62 -5.00 0.02 -8.39
CA LYS A 62 -4.99 -1.12 -9.29
C LYS A 62 -5.21 -2.42 -8.51
N GLY A 63 -4.54 -2.57 -7.37
CA GLY A 63 -4.67 -3.74 -6.51
C GLY A 63 -4.49 -5.04 -7.27
N SER A 64 -5.44 -5.96 -7.10
CA SER A 64 -5.47 -7.25 -7.79
C SER A 64 -6.66 -7.30 -8.76
N PRO A 65 -6.68 -8.27 -9.70
CA PRO A 65 -7.82 -8.43 -10.61
C PRO A 65 -9.15 -8.69 -9.90
N TYR A 66 -9.09 -9.19 -8.67
CA TYR A 66 -10.28 -9.57 -7.90
C TYR A 66 -10.66 -8.55 -6.85
N SER A 67 -9.89 -7.49 -6.69
CA SER A 67 -10.13 -6.47 -5.66
C SER A 67 -10.98 -5.34 -6.20
N GLU A 68 -11.65 -4.65 -5.27
CA GLU A 68 -12.39 -3.43 -5.56
C GLU A 68 -12.02 -2.41 -4.49
N VAL A 69 -11.31 -1.38 -4.89
CA VAL A 69 -10.89 -0.31 -3.98
C VAL A 69 -11.97 0.78 -4.01
N ARG A 70 -12.55 1.08 -2.85
CA ARG A 70 -13.59 2.09 -2.72
C ARG A 70 -13.06 3.41 -2.20
N ASP A 71 -12.08 3.36 -1.32
CA ASP A 71 -11.53 4.56 -0.71
C ASP A 71 -10.09 4.32 -0.28
N ILE A 72 -9.29 5.39 -0.36
CA ILE A 72 -7.91 5.39 0.15
C ILE A 72 -7.73 6.67 0.94
N GLU A 73 -7.50 6.53 2.24
CA GLU A 73 -7.08 7.64 3.09
C GLU A 73 -5.57 7.55 3.26
N PHE A 74 -4.90 8.70 3.29
CA PHE A 74 -3.47 8.68 3.53
C PHE A 74 -3.02 9.94 4.23
N PHE A 75 -1.94 9.81 4.99
CA PHE A 75 -1.37 10.92 5.73
C PHE A 75 0.09 10.61 6.06
N GLU A 76 0.87 11.66 6.25
CA GLU A 76 2.26 11.52 6.62
C GLU A 76 2.36 11.08 8.08
N VAL A 77 3.31 10.19 8.35
CA VAL A 77 3.60 9.69 9.69
C VAL A 77 5.08 9.90 9.98
N GLU A 78 5.49 9.59 11.21
CA GLU A 78 6.89 9.64 11.62
C GLU A 78 7.73 8.75 10.71
N ASP A 79 8.90 9.24 10.30
CA ASP A 79 9.77 8.51 9.37
C ASP A 79 10.18 7.15 9.93
N MET A 80 10.10 6.16 9.08
CA MET A 80 10.49 4.78 9.38
C MET A 80 11.42 4.28 8.28
N ASP A 81 12.36 3.42 8.67
CA ASP A 81 13.29 2.83 7.73
C ASP A 81 12.79 1.46 7.28
N PHE A 82 12.76 1.25 5.98
CA PHE A 82 12.44 -0.03 5.37
C PHE A 82 13.52 -0.39 4.36
N THR A 83 13.86 -1.68 4.30
CA THR A 83 14.88 -2.16 3.36
C THR A 83 14.27 -2.78 2.11
N ASP A 84 12.99 -3.12 2.14
CA ASP A 84 12.29 -3.76 1.04
C ASP A 84 10.80 -3.47 1.18
N PHE A 85 9.99 -3.97 0.25
CA PHE A 85 8.53 -3.92 0.39
C PHE A 85 8.05 -5.32 0.75
N GLU A 86 7.34 -5.43 1.88
CA GLU A 86 6.97 -6.74 2.41
C GLU A 86 5.49 -6.84 2.75
N ILE A 87 5.01 -8.08 2.80
CA ILE A 87 3.67 -8.38 3.29
C ILE A 87 3.80 -8.70 4.78
N ARG A 88 2.98 -8.02 5.59
CA ARG A 88 2.90 -8.29 7.04
C ARG A 88 1.53 -8.85 7.40
N ARG A 89 1.51 -9.53 8.52
CA ARG A 89 0.29 -10.16 9.03
C ARG A 89 -0.11 -9.57 10.37
#